data_63f7376a6354bb60012d8c528f137e60
#
_entry.id   63f7376a6354bb60012d8c528f137e60
#
_cell.length_a   1.000
_cell.length_b   1.000
_cell.length_c   1.000
_cell.angle_alpha   90.00
_cell.angle_beta   90.00
_cell.angle_gamma   90.00
#
_symmetry.space_group_name_H-M   'P 1'
#
loop_
_entity.id
_entity.type
_entity.pdbx_description
1 polymer ?
#
loop_
_entity_poly.entity_id
_entity_poly.type
_entity_poly.pdbx_seq_one_letter_code
_entity_poly.pdbx_strand_id
1 'polypeptide(L)'
;AALFPDELVESELGEVPKGWEITNINAVTASIFSGGTPSTKDMTYWNGEIPWLSSGETRNKIIVSTEKSITETAVKKSSTKLAIFGDILIASAGQGHTRGQTSFNAIECYINQSIVALRANDKVSPYWLYYCLEPRYDEMRSLSDSHSSRGSLTTKLLASMPVILPTKELVLSFDKLIKSMLTQQVKNLKETKILKETRDALLPKLLSGEIDVSALQDEVA
;
A
#
# COMPACT_ATOMS: atom_id res chain seq x y z
N ALA A 1 15.30 13.88 19.98
CA ALA A 1 16.70 14.37 19.84
C ALA A 1 17.69 13.33 20.38
N ALA A 2 17.53 12.83 21.62
CA ALA A 2 18.50 11.92 22.27
C ALA A 2 18.79 10.59 21.54
N LEU A 3 17.96 10.20 20.57
CA LEU A 3 18.13 8.97 19.78
C LEU A 3 18.86 9.21 18.45
N PHE A 4 19.09 10.46 18.06
CA PHE A 4 19.84 10.78 16.85
C PHE A 4 21.30 11.05 17.21
N PRO A 5 22.27 10.42 16.52
CA PRO A 5 23.69 10.73 16.71
C PRO A 5 24.00 12.19 16.35
N ASP A 6 24.87 12.81 17.11
CA ASP A 6 25.36 14.17 16.81
C ASP A 6 26.46 14.17 15.73
N GLU A 7 27.01 13.01 15.41
CA GLU A 7 28.11 12.84 14.45
C GLU A 7 27.57 12.25 13.12
N LEU A 8 27.94 12.88 12.02
CA LEU A 8 27.71 12.39 10.67
C LEU A 8 28.99 11.76 10.12
N VAL A 9 28.84 10.77 9.28
CA VAL A 9 29.94 10.10 8.58
C VAL A 9 29.67 10.11 7.07
N GLU A 10 30.72 10.31 6.27
CA GLU A 10 30.64 10.28 4.82
C GLU A 10 30.30 8.87 4.32
N SER A 11 29.45 8.80 3.29
CA SER A 11 29.03 7.56 2.67
C SER A 11 28.79 7.73 1.16
N GLU A 12 28.52 6.63 0.46
CA GLU A 12 28.12 6.65 -0.95
C GLU A 12 26.78 7.37 -1.20
N LEU A 13 25.98 7.55 -0.17
CA LEU A 13 24.70 8.27 -0.22
C LEU A 13 24.78 9.70 0.37
N GLY A 14 25.99 10.21 0.58
CA GLY A 14 26.27 11.45 1.30
C GLY A 14 26.46 11.22 2.79
N GLU A 15 26.37 12.30 3.59
CA GLU A 15 26.51 12.22 5.03
C GLU A 15 25.35 11.46 5.67
N VAL A 16 25.67 10.47 6.49
CA VAL A 16 24.69 9.67 7.26
C VAL A 16 25.04 9.71 8.75
N PRO A 17 24.04 9.58 9.65
CA PRO A 17 24.30 9.54 11.08
C PRO A 17 25.19 8.35 11.45
N LYS A 18 26.16 8.58 12.32
CA LYS A 18 27.08 7.53 12.79
C LYS A 18 26.32 6.36 13.40
N GLY A 19 26.69 5.14 12.99
CA GLY A 19 26.06 3.91 13.46
C GLY A 19 24.80 3.51 12.68
N TRP A 20 24.40 4.28 11.66
CA TRP A 20 23.37 3.83 10.73
C TRP A 20 24.01 2.99 9.62
N GLU A 21 23.30 1.95 9.17
CA GLU A 21 23.78 1.01 8.14
C GLU A 21 23.25 1.40 6.77
N ILE A 22 24.13 1.47 5.74
CA ILE A 22 23.71 1.57 4.36
C ILE A 22 23.52 0.15 3.85
N THR A 23 22.34 -0.11 3.34
CA THR A 23 21.96 -1.41 2.79
C THR A 23 21.00 -1.22 1.60
N ASN A 24 20.24 -2.25 1.23
CA ASN A 24 19.24 -2.16 0.16
C ASN A 24 17.90 -2.77 0.62
N ILE A 25 16.86 -2.53 -0.19
CA ILE A 25 15.49 -3.01 0.10
C ILE A 25 15.46 -4.52 0.25
N ASN A 26 16.26 -5.29 -0.53
CA ASN A 26 16.30 -6.74 -0.39
C ASN A 26 16.74 -7.19 1.00
N ALA A 27 17.68 -6.48 1.62
CA ALA A 27 18.21 -6.84 2.94
C ALA A 27 17.22 -6.58 4.10
N VAL A 28 16.19 -5.77 3.87
CA VAL A 28 15.15 -5.42 4.86
C VAL A 28 13.78 -6.02 4.53
N THR A 29 13.70 -6.86 3.48
CA THR A 29 12.47 -7.54 3.07
C THR A 29 12.60 -9.06 3.19
N ALA A 30 11.52 -9.72 3.61
CA ALA A 30 11.39 -11.18 3.61
C ALA A 30 11.01 -11.71 2.22
N SER A 31 10.26 -10.92 1.45
CA SER A 31 9.88 -11.25 0.08
C SER A 31 9.53 -10.02 -0.74
N ILE A 32 9.84 -10.10 -2.03
CA ILE A 32 9.47 -9.11 -3.04
C ILE A 32 8.83 -9.88 -4.20
N PHE A 33 7.58 -9.60 -4.51
CA PHE A 33 6.85 -10.35 -5.54
C PHE A 33 5.85 -9.49 -6.29
N SER A 34 5.50 -9.88 -7.50
CA SER A 34 4.37 -9.34 -8.26
C SER A 34 3.26 -10.38 -8.37
N GLY A 35 2.04 -9.91 -8.58
CA GLY A 35 0.89 -10.77 -8.75
C GLY A 35 0.59 -11.13 -10.20
N GLY A 36 -0.69 -11.36 -10.47
CA GLY A 36 -1.22 -11.67 -11.79
C GLY A 36 -2.69 -11.29 -11.93
N THR A 37 -3.15 -11.24 -13.17
CA THR A 37 -4.56 -10.95 -13.47
C THR A 37 -5.22 -12.23 -13.97
N PRO A 38 -6.32 -12.68 -13.32
CA PRO A 38 -7.16 -13.74 -13.87
C PRO A 38 -7.69 -13.34 -15.25
N SER A 39 -7.97 -14.33 -16.11
CA SER A 39 -8.50 -14.05 -17.44
C SER A 39 -9.74 -13.15 -17.37
N THR A 40 -9.68 -12.00 -18.00
CA THR A 40 -10.82 -11.06 -18.07
C THR A 40 -11.91 -11.52 -19.03
N LYS A 41 -11.62 -12.55 -19.84
CA LYS A 41 -12.60 -13.19 -20.76
C LYS A 41 -13.48 -14.19 -20.05
N ASP A 42 -13.05 -14.70 -18.89
CA ASP A 42 -13.81 -15.68 -18.11
C ASP A 42 -14.49 -14.98 -16.93
N MET A 43 -15.77 -14.71 -17.10
CA MET A 43 -16.57 -14.01 -16.09
C MET A 43 -16.76 -14.83 -14.81
N THR A 44 -16.50 -16.14 -14.82
CA THR A 44 -16.57 -16.99 -13.62
C THR A 44 -15.44 -16.72 -12.64
N TYR A 45 -14.41 -15.98 -13.04
CA TYR A 45 -13.30 -15.58 -12.19
C TYR A 45 -13.57 -14.29 -11.40
N TRP A 46 -14.60 -13.52 -11.77
CA TRP A 46 -14.84 -12.19 -11.25
C TRP A 46 -16.11 -12.11 -10.39
N ASN A 47 -16.21 -11.03 -9.61
CA ASN A 47 -17.35 -10.75 -8.73
C ASN A 47 -17.59 -11.83 -7.64
N GLY A 48 -16.53 -12.51 -7.20
CA GLY A 48 -16.54 -13.35 -6.00
C GLY A 48 -16.38 -12.54 -4.72
N GLU A 49 -15.99 -13.21 -3.64
CA GLU A 49 -15.82 -12.58 -2.33
C GLU A 49 -14.37 -12.20 -1.99
N ILE A 50 -13.41 -12.61 -2.81
CA ILE A 50 -11.98 -12.44 -2.53
C ILE A 50 -11.51 -11.10 -3.09
N PRO A 51 -11.00 -10.17 -2.26
CA PRO A 51 -10.50 -8.88 -2.71
C PRO A 51 -9.36 -9.02 -3.73
N TRP A 52 -9.43 -8.26 -4.83
CA TRP A 52 -8.39 -8.22 -5.85
C TRP A 52 -8.07 -6.78 -6.24
N LEU A 53 -6.80 -6.40 -6.07
CA LEU A 53 -6.29 -5.05 -6.25
C LEU A 53 -5.64 -4.85 -7.61
N SER A 54 -6.03 -3.82 -8.30
CA SER A 54 -5.37 -3.31 -9.51
C SER A 54 -4.40 -2.19 -9.19
N SER A 55 -3.38 -1.99 -10.05
CA SER A 55 -2.38 -0.94 -9.82
C SER A 55 -2.94 0.49 -9.85
N GLY A 56 -4.09 0.71 -10.46
CA GLY A 56 -4.77 2.02 -10.42
C GLY A 56 -5.22 2.42 -9.01
N GLU A 57 -5.43 1.46 -8.14
CA GLU A 57 -5.89 1.71 -6.76
C GLU A 57 -4.76 2.14 -5.81
N THR A 58 -3.49 2.02 -6.22
CA THR A 58 -2.34 2.54 -5.45
C THR A 58 -2.29 4.07 -5.37
N ARG A 59 -3.21 4.78 -6.02
CA ARG A 59 -3.49 6.20 -5.75
C ARG A 59 -3.92 6.43 -4.29
N ASN A 60 -4.49 5.43 -3.65
CA ASN A 60 -4.84 5.44 -2.24
C ASN A 60 -3.60 5.08 -1.41
N LYS A 61 -3.18 5.95 -0.53
CA LYS A 61 -1.98 5.74 0.31
C LYS A 61 -2.10 4.55 1.27
N ILE A 62 -3.34 4.22 1.66
CA ILE A 62 -3.65 3.06 2.50
C ILE A 62 -4.78 2.30 1.82
N ILE A 63 -4.56 1.00 1.59
CA ILE A 63 -5.54 0.12 0.97
C ILE A 63 -6.38 -0.53 2.07
N VAL A 64 -7.63 -0.12 2.18
CA VAL A 64 -8.62 -0.65 3.15
C VAL A 64 -9.73 -1.47 2.48
N SER A 65 -9.79 -1.45 1.15
CA SER A 65 -10.71 -2.25 0.33
C SER A 65 -10.24 -2.25 -1.12
N THR A 66 -10.83 -3.08 -1.95
CA THR A 66 -10.58 -3.14 -3.40
C THR A 66 -11.84 -2.81 -4.19
N GLU A 67 -11.66 -2.33 -5.41
CA GLU A 67 -12.76 -2.04 -6.34
C GLU A 67 -13.31 -3.32 -6.99
N LYS A 68 -12.48 -4.39 -7.05
CA LYS A 68 -12.82 -5.66 -7.68
C LYS A 68 -12.63 -6.81 -6.72
N SER A 69 -13.34 -7.89 -7.01
CA SER A 69 -13.20 -9.17 -6.32
C SER A 69 -13.10 -10.33 -7.31
N ILE A 70 -12.50 -11.42 -6.87
CA ILE A 70 -12.32 -12.65 -7.64
C ILE A 70 -12.86 -13.86 -6.88
N THR A 71 -13.01 -14.96 -7.58
CA THR A 71 -13.47 -16.23 -7.02
C THR A 71 -12.29 -17.10 -6.60
N GLU A 72 -12.53 -18.12 -5.76
CA GLU A 72 -11.52 -19.15 -5.44
C GLU A 72 -10.97 -19.85 -6.68
N THR A 73 -11.82 -20.05 -7.69
CA THR A 73 -11.39 -20.66 -8.97
C THR A 73 -10.37 -19.77 -9.67
N ALA A 74 -10.56 -18.45 -9.65
CA ALA A 74 -9.60 -17.50 -10.19
C ALA A 74 -8.26 -17.55 -9.44
N VAL A 75 -8.28 -17.65 -8.12
CA VAL A 75 -7.07 -17.82 -7.31
C VAL A 75 -6.31 -19.09 -7.71
N LYS A 76 -7.00 -20.21 -7.83
CA LYS A 76 -6.39 -21.52 -8.18
C LYS A 76 -5.87 -21.59 -9.61
N LYS A 77 -6.49 -20.85 -10.55
CA LYS A 77 -6.21 -20.95 -12.00
C LYS A 77 -5.46 -19.75 -12.59
N SER A 78 -4.99 -18.82 -11.76
CA SER A 78 -4.21 -17.67 -12.23
C SER A 78 -2.91 -17.49 -11.45
N SER A 79 -2.06 -16.59 -11.93
CA SER A 79 -0.79 -16.24 -11.28
C SER A 79 -0.94 -15.13 -10.22
N THR A 80 -2.16 -14.77 -9.85
CA THR A 80 -2.38 -13.77 -8.80
C THR A 80 -1.78 -14.22 -7.47
N LYS A 81 -1.31 -13.28 -6.65
CA LYS A 81 -0.64 -13.59 -5.38
C LYS A 81 -1.25 -12.80 -4.23
N LEU A 82 -1.29 -13.42 -3.07
CA LEU A 82 -1.83 -12.83 -1.85
C LEU A 82 -0.85 -11.84 -1.23
N ALA A 83 -1.28 -10.60 -1.13
CA ALA A 83 -0.69 -9.58 -0.27
C ALA A 83 -1.46 -9.57 1.06
N ILE A 84 -0.74 -9.52 2.17
CA ILE A 84 -1.30 -9.52 3.53
C ILE A 84 -1.19 -8.14 4.17
N PHE A 85 -1.79 -7.97 5.34
CA PHE A 85 -1.64 -6.75 6.13
C PHE A 85 -0.16 -6.42 6.37
N GLY A 86 0.23 -5.18 6.12
CA GLY A 86 1.60 -4.70 6.29
C GLY A 86 2.49 -4.84 5.06
N ASP A 87 2.06 -5.52 3.99
CA ASP A 87 2.82 -5.49 2.73
C ASP A 87 2.78 -4.08 2.13
N ILE A 88 3.90 -3.62 1.60
CA ILE A 88 4.01 -2.35 0.89
C ILE A 88 3.80 -2.61 -0.61
N LEU A 89 2.78 -1.96 -1.17
CA LEU A 89 2.37 -2.18 -2.55
C LEU A 89 2.84 -1.02 -3.42
N ILE A 90 3.63 -1.32 -4.44
CA ILE A 90 4.17 -0.33 -5.37
C ILE A 90 3.64 -0.63 -6.77
N ALA A 91 3.04 0.36 -7.41
CA ALA A 91 2.70 0.25 -8.84
C ALA A 91 3.98 0.19 -9.68
N SER A 92 4.21 -0.96 -10.31
CA SER A 92 5.43 -1.23 -11.09
C SER A 92 5.33 -0.78 -12.55
N ALA A 93 4.11 -0.61 -13.05
CA ALA A 93 3.83 -0.23 -14.42
C ALA A 93 2.68 0.78 -14.48
N GLY A 94 2.53 1.41 -15.63
CA GLY A 94 1.49 2.40 -15.91
C GLY A 94 2.07 3.69 -16.45
N GLN A 95 1.39 4.25 -17.45
CA GLN A 95 1.69 5.58 -17.97
C GLN A 95 1.06 6.65 -17.05
N GLY A 96 1.53 7.88 -17.14
CA GLY A 96 1.06 8.96 -16.27
C GLY A 96 1.62 8.84 -14.84
N HIS A 97 0.77 9.04 -13.84
CA HIS A 97 1.18 9.16 -12.44
C HIS A 97 1.14 7.85 -11.63
N THR A 98 0.73 6.73 -12.22
CA THR A 98 0.50 5.48 -11.47
C THR A 98 1.80 4.81 -11.04
N ARG A 99 2.76 4.66 -11.96
CA ARG A 99 4.03 3.99 -11.69
C ARG A 99 4.81 4.72 -10.59
N GLY A 100 5.28 3.98 -9.59
CA GLY A 100 5.96 4.50 -8.41
C GLY A 100 5.04 4.87 -7.25
N GLN A 101 3.71 4.87 -7.46
CA GLN A 101 2.78 5.06 -6.35
C GLN A 101 2.94 3.93 -5.34
N THR A 102 3.02 4.31 -4.08
CA THR A 102 3.28 3.41 -2.95
C THR A 102 2.13 3.47 -1.96
N SER A 103 1.63 2.29 -1.56
CA SER A 103 0.52 2.14 -0.62
C SER A 103 0.87 1.17 0.51
N PHE A 104 0.38 1.46 1.71
CA PHE A 104 0.34 0.51 2.82
C PHE A 104 -0.88 -0.41 2.67
N ASN A 105 -0.67 -1.72 2.68
CA ASN A 105 -1.77 -2.68 2.59
C ASN A 105 -2.37 -2.97 3.98
N ALA A 106 -3.63 -2.58 4.20
CA ALA A 106 -4.33 -2.77 5.48
C ALA A 106 -5.40 -3.88 5.45
N ILE A 107 -5.38 -4.74 4.41
CA ILE A 107 -6.28 -5.88 4.22
C ILE A 107 -5.52 -7.07 3.65
N GLU A 108 -6.15 -8.23 3.60
CA GLU A 108 -5.72 -9.31 2.73
C GLU A 108 -6.38 -9.14 1.35
N CYS A 109 -5.56 -9.10 0.29
CA CYS A 109 -6.06 -9.01 -1.08
C CYS A 109 -5.09 -9.66 -2.06
N TYR A 110 -5.61 -10.16 -3.16
CA TYR A 110 -4.79 -10.59 -4.29
C TYR A 110 -4.43 -9.41 -5.17
N ILE A 111 -3.26 -9.44 -5.78
CA ILE A 111 -2.73 -8.30 -6.56
C ILE A 111 -2.47 -8.66 -8.02
N ASN A 112 -2.56 -7.66 -8.89
CA ASN A 112 -2.26 -7.82 -10.32
C ASN A 112 -0.75 -7.82 -10.61
N GLN A 113 -0.38 -8.09 -11.87
CA GLN A 113 1.03 -8.14 -12.32
C GLN A 113 1.72 -6.77 -12.35
N SER A 114 0.96 -5.68 -12.29
CA SER A 114 1.49 -4.31 -12.28
C SER A 114 1.67 -3.74 -10.87
N ILE A 115 1.56 -4.60 -9.85
CA ILE A 115 1.89 -4.29 -8.46
C ILE A 115 3.06 -5.18 -8.04
N VAL A 116 4.05 -4.57 -7.40
CA VAL A 116 5.08 -5.28 -6.62
C VAL A 116 4.76 -5.09 -5.15
N ALA A 117 4.65 -6.21 -4.44
CA ALA A 117 4.50 -6.24 -2.98
C ALA A 117 5.86 -6.49 -2.32
N LEU A 118 6.16 -5.70 -1.29
CA LEU A 118 7.34 -5.83 -0.45
C LEU A 118 6.90 -6.16 0.97
N ARG A 119 7.33 -7.30 1.48
CA ARG A 119 7.07 -7.73 2.86
C ARG A 119 8.30 -7.48 3.71
N ALA A 120 8.16 -6.69 4.77
CA ALA A 120 9.24 -6.44 5.71
C ALA A 120 9.71 -7.76 6.37
N ASN A 121 11.01 -7.84 6.68
CA ASN A 121 11.56 -8.92 7.51
C ASN A 121 11.67 -8.48 8.99
N ASP A 122 12.38 -9.25 9.80
CA ASP A 122 12.57 -9.00 11.24
C ASP A 122 13.49 -7.82 11.60
N LYS A 123 14.19 -7.23 10.61
CA LYS A 123 15.04 -6.06 10.82
C LYS A 123 14.25 -4.77 10.94
N VAL A 124 13.13 -4.67 10.22
CA VAL A 124 12.31 -3.45 10.16
C VAL A 124 10.82 -3.79 10.25
N SER A 125 10.03 -2.85 10.71
CA SER A 125 8.58 -2.98 10.67
C SER A 125 8.00 -2.64 9.30
N PRO A 126 6.77 -3.10 9.00
CA PRO A 126 6.00 -2.64 7.84
C PRO A 126 5.81 -1.12 7.83
N TYR A 127 5.68 -0.50 8.99
CA TYR A 127 5.51 0.95 9.15
C TYR A 127 6.75 1.70 8.71
N TRP A 128 7.92 1.28 9.19
CA TRP A 128 9.19 1.87 8.77
C TRP A 128 9.39 1.71 7.27
N LEU A 129 9.18 0.52 6.73
CA LEU A 129 9.36 0.25 5.30
C LEU A 129 8.44 1.13 4.44
N TYR A 130 7.18 1.33 4.86
CA TYR A 130 6.25 2.20 4.16
C TYR A 130 6.74 3.64 4.11
N TYR A 131 7.08 4.23 5.26
CA TYR A 131 7.53 5.61 5.31
C TYR A 131 8.94 5.83 4.73
N CYS A 132 9.75 4.78 4.63
CA CYS A 132 11.00 4.80 3.89
C CYS A 132 10.78 4.88 2.36
N LEU A 133 9.72 4.26 1.84
CA LEU A 133 9.47 4.15 0.40
C LEU A 133 8.47 5.17 -0.15
N GLU A 134 7.45 5.52 0.62
CA GLU A 134 6.36 6.40 0.17
C GLU A 134 6.85 7.75 -0.38
N PRO A 135 7.81 8.46 0.22
CA PRO A 135 8.30 9.73 -0.30
C PRO A 135 9.24 9.62 -1.52
N ARG A 136 9.63 8.40 -1.91
CA ARG A 136 10.61 8.15 -2.98
C ARG A 136 9.99 7.96 -4.37
N TYR A 137 8.81 8.55 -4.59
CA TYR A 137 8.07 8.43 -5.86
C TYR A 137 8.89 8.85 -7.08
N ASP A 138 9.52 10.03 -7.03
CA ASP A 138 10.28 10.58 -8.15
C ASP A 138 11.55 9.77 -8.41
N GLU A 139 12.21 9.27 -7.38
CA GLU A 139 13.36 8.38 -7.49
C GLU A 139 12.99 7.07 -8.18
N MET A 140 11.88 6.43 -7.78
CA MET A 140 11.38 5.21 -8.42
C MET A 140 11.05 5.44 -9.89
N ARG A 141 10.49 6.58 -10.25
CA ARG A 141 10.23 6.95 -11.64
C ARG A 141 11.50 7.09 -12.43
N SER A 142 12.46 7.87 -11.93
CA SER A 142 13.77 8.07 -12.57
C SER A 142 14.51 6.75 -12.77
N LEU A 143 14.50 5.89 -11.76
CA LEU A 143 15.09 4.55 -11.80
C LEU A 143 14.45 3.69 -12.91
N SER A 144 13.13 3.71 -13.03
CA SER A 144 12.44 2.93 -14.05
C SER A 144 12.66 3.45 -15.47
N ASP A 145 12.78 4.77 -15.65
CA ASP A 145 12.98 5.41 -16.95
C ASP A 145 14.41 5.18 -17.48
N SER A 146 15.41 5.08 -16.58
CA SER A 146 16.79 4.82 -16.95
C SER A 146 17.07 3.38 -17.37
N HIS A 147 16.23 2.41 -16.98
CA HIS A 147 16.53 0.97 -17.17
C HIS A 147 15.69 0.28 -18.25
N SER A 148 14.66 0.90 -18.79
CA SER A 148 13.88 0.29 -19.88
C SER A 148 13.09 1.31 -20.71
N SER A 149 13.00 1.06 -22.02
CA SER A 149 12.16 1.83 -22.94
C SER A 149 10.65 1.82 -22.59
N ARG A 150 10.21 0.88 -21.77
CA ARG A 150 8.82 0.77 -21.26
C ARG A 150 8.64 1.26 -19.84
N GLY A 151 9.74 1.67 -19.16
CA GLY A 151 9.70 2.26 -17.83
C GLY A 151 8.98 1.38 -16.79
N SER A 152 9.44 0.15 -16.53
CA SER A 152 8.84 -0.73 -15.53
C SER A 152 9.74 -0.86 -14.29
N LEU A 153 9.17 -0.69 -13.11
CA LEU A 153 9.81 -0.99 -11.83
C LEU A 153 9.77 -2.50 -11.58
N THR A 154 10.84 -3.19 -11.94
CA THR A 154 10.95 -4.62 -11.69
C THR A 154 11.22 -4.92 -10.22
N THR A 155 10.93 -6.15 -9.79
CA THR A 155 11.28 -6.62 -8.43
C THR A 155 12.78 -6.48 -8.17
N LYS A 156 13.63 -6.72 -9.18
CA LYS A 156 15.09 -6.58 -9.09
C LYS A 156 15.52 -5.12 -8.89
N LEU A 157 14.92 -4.17 -9.61
CA LEU A 157 15.22 -2.75 -9.45
C LEU A 157 14.82 -2.26 -8.05
N LEU A 158 13.62 -2.59 -7.60
CA LEU A 158 13.18 -2.23 -6.25
C LEU A 158 14.08 -2.87 -5.18
N ALA A 159 14.44 -4.15 -5.34
CA ALA A 159 15.32 -4.86 -4.42
C ALA A 159 16.71 -4.18 -4.27
N SER A 160 17.24 -3.61 -5.33
CA SER A 160 18.55 -2.95 -5.34
C SER A 160 18.55 -1.51 -4.85
N MET A 161 17.39 -0.89 -4.63
CA MET A 161 17.34 0.50 -4.15
C MET A 161 18.01 0.61 -2.78
N PRO A 162 18.92 1.59 -2.60
CA PRO A 162 19.60 1.77 -1.32
C PRO A 162 18.65 2.29 -0.24
N VAL A 163 18.87 1.86 0.99
CA VAL A 163 18.20 2.37 2.19
C VAL A 163 19.22 2.60 3.29
N ILE A 164 18.98 3.64 4.08
CA ILE A 164 19.75 3.96 5.26
C ILE A 164 18.95 3.42 6.46
N LEU A 165 19.47 2.36 7.08
CA LEU A 165 18.83 1.67 8.19
C LEU A 165 19.27 2.30 9.53
N PRO A 166 18.37 2.94 10.29
CA PRO A 166 18.67 3.46 11.60
C PRO A 166 18.97 2.36 12.62
N THR A 167 19.42 2.75 13.81
CA THR A 167 19.56 1.81 14.92
C THR A 167 18.23 1.17 15.28
N LYS A 168 18.26 -0.07 15.76
CA LYS A 168 17.06 -0.82 16.15
C LYS A 168 16.20 -0.06 17.17
N GLU A 169 16.83 0.66 18.11
CA GLU A 169 16.13 1.45 19.13
C GLU A 169 15.33 2.60 18.49
N LEU A 170 15.90 3.25 17.48
CA LEU A 170 15.20 4.33 16.76
C LEU A 170 14.02 3.77 15.96
N VAL A 171 14.20 2.64 15.25
CA VAL A 171 13.11 1.97 14.53
C VAL A 171 11.99 1.59 15.50
N LEU A 172 12.29 0.98 16.65
CA LEU A 172 11.29 0.62 17.65
C LEU A 172 10.55 1.83 18.23
N SER A 173 11.25 2.95 18.43
CA SER A 173 10.65 4.19 18.92
C SER A 173 9.73 4.82 17.88
N PHE A 174 10.13 4.82 16.61
CA PHE A 174 9.32 5.23 15.49
C PHE A 174 8.04 4.38 15.39
N ASP A 175 8.18 3.06 15.48
CA ASP A 175 7.06 2.13 15.38
C ASP A 175 6.00 2.35 16.45
N LYS A 176 6.40 2.59 17.70
CA LYS A 176 5.46 2.90 18.79
C LYS A 176 4.56 4.09 18.46
N LEU A 177 5.15 5.12 17.84
CA LEU A 177 4.42 6.33 17.48
C LEU A 177 3.52 6.09 16.25
N ILE A 178 4.12 5.58 15.18
CA ILE A 178 3.44 5.47 13.88
C ILE A 178 2.37 4.40 13.88
N LYS A 179 2.58 3.28 14.57
CA LYS A 179 1.58 2.20 14.63
C LYS A 179 0.22 2.67 15.10
N SER A 180 0.18 3.48 16.17
CA SER A 180 -1.09 4.01 16.69
C SER A 180 -1.76 4.96 15.71
N MET A 181 -0.99 5.85 15.08
CA MET A 181 -1.49 6.81 14.10
C MET A 181 -2.02 6.13 12.84
N LEU A 182 -1.26 5.18 12.28
CA LEU A 182 -1.69 4.44 11.08
C LEU A 182 -2.91 3.56 11.38
N THR A 183 -2.96 2.93 12.54
CA THR A 183 -4.13 2.14 12.97
C THR A 183 -5.39 3.02 13.03
N GLN A 184 -5.27 4.23 13.56
CA GLN A 184 -6.40 5.17 13.60
C GLN A 184 -6.79 5.64 12.19
N GLN A 185 -5.82 5.91 11.31
CA GLN A 185 -6.11 6.25 9.91
C GLN A 185 -6.85 5.11 9.18
N VAL A 186 -6.40 3.86 9.34
CA VAL A 186 -7.09 2.67 8.78
C VAL A 186 -8.54 2.59 9.28
N LYS A 187 -8.76 2.79 10.58
CA LYS A 187 -10.10 2.80 11.16
C LYS A 187 -10.97 3.89 10.54
N ASN A 188 -10.46 5.12 10.48
CA ASN A 188 -11.19 6.26 9.92
C ASN A 188 -11.53 6.06 8.43
N LEU A 189 -10.62 5.47 7.65
CA LEU A 189 -10.86 5.18 6.23
C LEU A 189 -11.95 4.12 6.04
N LYS A 190 -11.95 3.06 6.87
CA LYS A 190 -13.00 2.03 6.85
C LYS A 190 -14.37 2.62 7.24
N GLU A 191 -14.41 3.43 8.27
CA GLU A 191 -15.62 4.12 8.71
C GLU A 191 -16.13 5.10 7.65
N THR A 192 -15.24 5.88 7.03
CA THR A 192 -15.58 6.79 5.93
C THR A 192 -16.20 6.03 4.75
N LYS A 193 -15.69 4.83 4.44
CA LYS A 193 -16.25 3.99 3.39
C LYS A 193 -17.69 3.56 3.75
N ILE A 194 -17.92 3.04 4.96
CA ILE A 194 -19.23 2.63 5.43
C ILE A 194 -20.23 3.80 5.40
N LEU A 195 -19.82 4.98 5.88
CA LEU A 195 -20.66 6.18 5.87
C LEU A 195 -21.02 6.61 4.45
N LYS A 196 -20.09 6.54 3.50
CA LYS A 196 -20.38 6.82 2.08
C LYS A 196 -21.38 5.82 1.50
N GLU A 197 -21.17 4.52 1.73
CA GLU A 197 -22.08 3.47 1.26
C GLU A 197 -23.48 3.64 1.87
N THR A 198 -23.56 3.96 3.15
CA THR A 198 -24.82 4.25 3.86
C THR A 198 -25.54 5.46 3.27
N ARG A 199 -24.81 6.57 3.09
CA ARG A 199 -25.37 7.78 2.43
C ARG A 199 -25.89 7.46 1.03
N ASP A 200 -25.11 6.78 0.23
CA ASP A 200 -25.44 6.48 -1.16
C ASP A 200 -26.63 5.51 -1.29
N ALA A 201 -26.84 4.64 -0.28
CA ALA A 201 -28.01 3.77 -0.18
C ALA A 201 -29.28 4.50 0.31
N LEU A 202 -29.13 5.44 1.24
CA LEU A 202 -30.27 6.12 1.87
C LEU A 202 -30.74 7.36 1.07
N LEU A 203 -29.83 8.12 0.47
CA LEU A 203 -30.16 9.38 -0.19
C LEU A 203 -31.23 9.23 -1.27
N PRO A 204 -31.18 8.27 -2.20
CA PRO A 204 -32.25 8.06 -3.18
C PRO A 204 -33.62 7.77 -2.56
N LYS A 205 -33.64 6.98 -1.48
CA LYS A 205 -34.87 6.59 -0.78
C LYS A 205 -35.52 7.74 -0.02
N LEU A 206 -34.69 8.63 0.53
CA LEU A 206 -35.16 9.88 1.16
C LEU A 206 -35.73 10.85 0.12
N LEU A 207 -35.03 11.01 -1.01
CA LEU A 207 -35.44 11.91 -2.08
C LEU A 207 -36.71 11.44 -2.80
N SER A 208 -36.91 10.12 -2.89
CA SER A 208 -38.14 9.54 -3.51
C SER A 208 -39.34 9.48 -2.54
N GLY A 209 -39.15 9.77 -1.25
CA GLY A 209 -40.18 9.63 -0.23
C GLY A 209 -40.48 8.18 0.17
N GLU A 210 -39.63 7.21 -0.25
CA GLU A 210 -39.73 5.80 0.19
C GLU A 210 -39.46 5.68 1.70
N ILE A 211 -38.60 6.54 2.25
CA ILE A 211 -38.37 6.70 3.69
C ILE A 211 -38.98 8.01 4.11
N ASP A 212 -40.02 7.94 4.91
CA ASP A 212 -40.68 9.10 5.53
C ASP A 212 -39.93 9.50 6.81
N VAL A 213 -39.46 10.73 6.88
CA VAL A 213 -38.75 11.32 8.03
C VAL A 213 -39.59 12.33 8.78
N SER A 214 -40.87 12.54 8.41
CA SER A 214 -41.74 13.55 9.02
C SER A 214 -41.93 13.29 10.53
N ALA A 215 -41.94 12.03 10.98
CA ALA A 215 -42.01 11.66 12.38
C ALA A 215 -40.76 12.02 13.22
N LEU A 216 -39.58 12.25 12.58
CA LEU A 216 -38.36 12.61 13.30
C LEU A 216 -38.25 14.10 13.61
N GLN A 217 -39.13 14.95 13.04
CA GLN A 217 -39.13 16.39 13.31
C GLN A 217 -39.65 16.70 14.72
N ASP A 218 -40.47 15.81 15.30
CA ASP A 218 -41.06 15.98 16.63
C ASP A 218 -40.11 15.61 17.80
N GLU A 219 -38.97 14.90 17.49
CA GLU A 219 -37.97 14.51 18.52
C GLU A 219 -36.80 15.50 18.65
N VAL A 220 -36.67 16.46 17.75
CA VAL A 220 -35.54 17.42 17.68
C VAL A 220 -35.97 18.83 18.07
N ALA A 221 -37.23 19.04 18.35
CA ALA A 221 -37.80 20.29 18.88
C ALA A 221 -37.93 20.19 20.40
#